data_ba284fbeda76624517fda2e6fe936326
#
_entry.id   ba284fbeda76624517fda2e6fe936326
#
_cell.length_a   1.000
_cell.length_b   1.000
_cell.length_c   1.000
_cell.angle_alpha   90.00
_cell.angle_beta   90.00
_cell.angle_gamma   90.00
#
_symmetry.space_group_name_H-M   'P 1'
#
loop_
_entity.id
_entity.type
_entity.pdbx_description
1 polymer ?
#
loop_
_entity_poly.entity_id
_entity_poly.type
_entity_poly.pdbx_seq_one_letter_code
_entity_poly.pdbx_strand_id
1 'polypeptide(L)'
;MIERAGSHRLRALRSTVLSTLACAALLWADGALAQSPEDILMYRGPDREQKLIEGAKREGQVVIYAALIQNQAMRPIADGFGKKYPFVKLTTWRADSEDIVQKAAAEVRAHNVVADVVEGTGAGEEAVEANIAQPYYTPAVAGFAPAYRNPTGLWAPTRLSYYGTAYNTKLVAPDKVPKSYEELLDPQWKGRMAWRIGSATGTPLFLTNLRIAWGEEKARAYFDKLKDQKIVNFGAGSARTLVDRVIAGEYAIALNIFAHHPLISKAKGAPVNAQVMDPVATTAATMSVVKGLHHPHAAMLLADYILSKEGQGILARAEYFPVDPDVAPLPALAPIVPKIAGVPENFVGPDKLIKYTDSSEDIYQKLFR
;
A
#
# COMPACT_ATOMS: atom_id res chain seq x y z
N MET A 1 -33.85 66.71 -70.64
CA MET A 1 -33.28 66.86 -69.32
C MET A 1 -32.97 65.52 -68.77
N ILE A 2 -31.76 65.21 -68.85
CA ILE A 2 -31.03 63.99 -68.66
C ILE A 2 -30.54 63.96 -67.21
N GLU A 3 -30.53 62.84 -66.64
CA GLU A 3 -29.50 62.29 -65.73
C GLU A 3 -30.05 61.52 -64.55
N ARG A 4 -29.55 60.43 -64.37
CA ARG A 4 -28.90 59.60 -63.37
C ARG A 4 -29.60 58.25 -63.15
N ALA A 5 -29.11 57.30 -63.86
CA ALA A 5 -29.27 55.88 -63.40
C ALA A 5 -27.94 55.16 -63.64
N GLY A 6 -27.18 54.92 -62.60
CA GLY A 6 -25.93 54.17 -62.78
C GLY A 6 -24.98 54.17 -61.60
N SER A 7 -25.41 53.70 -60.36
CA SER A 7 -24.42 53.46 -59.26
C SER A 7 -24.80 52.45 -58.24
N HIS A 8 -25.85 51.65 -58.40
CA HIS A 8 -26.29 50.69 -57.36
C HIS A 8 -26.00 49.19 -57.61
N ARG A 9 -25.32 48.84 -58.69
CA ARG A 9 -25.09 47.41 -59.05
C ARG A 9 -23.70 46.85 -58.69
N LEU A 10 -22.77 47.66 -58.19
CA LEU A 10 -21.40 47.23 -57.84
C LEU A 10 -21.09 47.06 -56.31
N ARG A 11 -22.08 47.34 -55.44
CA ARG A 11 -21.90 47.14 -53.99
C ARG A 11 -22.47 45.83 -53.47
N ALA A 12 -23.33 45.12 -54.21
CA ALA A 12 -23.97 43.91 -53.80
C ALA A 12 -23.12 42.63 -53.97
N LEU A 13 -22.06 42.66 -54.78
CA LEU A 13 -21.21 41.49 -55.05
C LEU A 13 -19.97 41.37 -54.11
N ARG A 14 -19.67 42.40 -53.31
CA ARG A 14 -18.53 42.33 -52.39
C ARG A 14 -18.88 41.90 -50.98
N SER A 15 -20.15 41.89 -50.58
CA SER A 15 -20.59 41.47 -49.27
C SER A 15 -20.89 39.97 -49.14
N THR A 16 -21.11 39.26 -50.25
CA THR A 16 -21.48 37.85 -50.25
C THR A 16 -20.27 36.88 -50.22
N VAL A 17 -19.07 37.36 -50.59
CA VAL A 17 -17.86 36.53 -50.59
C VAL A 17 -17.12 36.56 -49.26
N LEU A 18 -17.30 37.58 -48.42
CA LEU A 18 -16.70 37.63 -47.11
C LEU A 18 -17.48 36.83 -46.03
N SER A 19 -18.78 36.55 -46.21
CA SER A 19 -19.59 35.80 -45.26
C SER A 19 -19.43 34.29 -45.37
N THR A 20 -18.93 33.76 -46.49
CA THR A 20 -18.70 32.32 -46.69
C THR A 20 -17.34 31.84 -46.22
N LEU A 21 -16.36 32.74 -46.06
CA LEU A 21 -15.03 32.39 -45.52
C LEU A 21 -14.99 32.42 -43.97
N ALA A 22 -15.94 33.09 -43.32
CA ALA A 22 -16.03 33.11 -41.84
C ALA A 22 -16.73 31.86 -41.24
N CYS A 23 -17.57 31.17 -42.03
CA CYS A 23 -18.21 29.92 -41.56
C CYS A 23 -17.37 28.66 -41.76
N ALA A 24 -16.34 28.69 -42.64
CA ALA A 24 -15.46 27.54 -42.83
C ALA A 24 -14.30 27.44 -41.79
N ALA A 25 -14.04 28.53 -41.07
CA ALA A 25 -13.00 28.55 -40.00
C ALA A 25 -13.51 28.10 -38.62
N LEU A 26 -14.82 27.89 -38.45
CA LEU A 26 -15.44 27.48 -37.19
C LEU A 26 -15.72 25.95 -37.08
N LEU A 27 -15.34 25.16 -38.09
CA LEU A 27 -15.57 23.70 -38.09
C LEU A 27 -14.32 22.87 -37.83
N TRP A 28 -13.20 23.48 -37.44
CA TRP A 28 -11.97 22.79 -37.07
C TRP A 28 -11.55 23.09 -35.62
N ALA A 29 -12.48 23.50 -34.76
CA ALA A 29 -12.31 23.28 -33.35
C ALA A 29 -12.72 21.83 -33.14
N ASP A 30 -11.81 20.88 -33.46
CA ASP A 30 -11.82 19.57 -32.81
C ASP A 30 -11.81 19.85 -31.30
N GLY A 31 -13.02 19.86 -30.74
CA GLY A 31 -13.19 19.80 -29.32
C GLY A 31 -12.52 18.50 -28.86
N ALA A 32 -11.24 18.57 -28.56
CA ALA A 32 -10.64 17.58 -27.68
C ALA A 32 -11.51 17.60 -26.41
N LEU A 33 -12.55 16.76 -26.38
CA LEU A 33 -13.32 16.49 -25.17
C LEU A 33 -12.25 16.16 -24.12
N ALA A 34 -12.14 17.01 -23.11
CA ALA A 34 -11.22 16.75 -22.00
C ALA A 34 -11.54 15.35 -21.50
N GLN A 35 -10.57 14.43 -21.59
CA GLN A 35 -10.75 13.07 -21.11
C GLN A 35 -11.16 13.14 -19.65
N SER A 36 -12.20 12.39 -19.29
CA SER A 36 -12.57 12.30 -17.88
C SER A 36 -11.41 11.69 -17.08
N PRO A 37 -11.27 11.99 -15.79
CA PRO A 37 -10.27 11.31 -14.95
C PRO A 37 -10.37 9.78 -15.06
N GLU A 38 -11.57 9.21 -15.14
CA GLU A 38 -11.80 7.77 -15.29
C GLU A 38 -11.21 7.22 -16.58
N ASP A 39 -11.37 7.95 -17.71
CA ASP A 39 -10.80 7.53 -19.00
C ASP A 39 -9.28 7.49 -18.95
N ILE A 40 -8.66 8.41 -18.19
CA ILE A 40 -7.20 8.47 -18.01
C ILE A 40 -6.75 7.30 -17.13
N LEU A 41 -7.39 7.10 -15.98
CA LEU A 41 -7.02 6.09 -14.99
C LEU A 41 -7.16 4.66 -15.54
N MET A 42 -8.14 4.42 -16.39
CA MET A 42 -8.45 3.09 -16.94
C MET A 42 -7.87 2.85 -18.33
N TYR A 43 -7.13 3.82 -18.90
CA TYR A 43 -6.61 3.71 -20.25
C TYR A 43 -5.58 2.57 -20.39
N ARG A 44 -5.75 1.73 -21.43
CA ARG A 44 -4.94 0.51 -21.68
C ARG A 44 -4.32 0.48 -23.10
N GLY A 45 -4.43 1.58 -23.84
CA GLY A 45 -3.90 1.63 -25.21
C GLY A 45 -2.37 1.53 -25.26
N PRO A 46 -1.80 1.19 -26.42
CA PRO A 46 -0.35 1.01 -26.58
C PRO A 46 0.45 2.32 -26.40
N ASP A 47 -0.20 3.47 -26.52
CA ASP A 47 0.35 4.81 -26.33
C ASP A 47 0.13 5.36 -24.90
N ARG A 48 -0.23 4.49 -23.97
CA ARG A 48 -0.58 4.87 -22.59
C ARG A 48 0.53 5.67 -21.91
N GLU A 49 1.76 5.19 -21.93
CA GLU A 49 2.87 5.89 -21.28
C GLU A 49 3.09 7.30 -21.86
N GLN A 50 3.03 7.44 -23.18
CA GLN A 50 3.16 8.73 -23.85
C GLN A 50 2.06 9.70 -23.42
N LYS A 51 0.79 9.26 -23.42
CA LYS A 51 -0.34 10.09 -22.98
C LYS A 51 -0.23 10.51 -21.52
N LEU A 52 0.19 9.59 -20.65
CA LEU A 52 0.43 9.91 -19.25
C LEU A 52 1.54 10.96 -19.08
N ILE A 53 2.64 10.84 -19.84
CA ILE A 53 3.74 11.82 -19.81
C ILE A 53 3.25 13.19 -20.29
N GLU A 54 2.53 13.26 -21.39
CA GLU A 54 2.01 14.52 -21.94
C GLU A 54 1.02 15.20 -21.00
N GLY A 55 0.14 14.43 -20.38
CA GLY A 55 -0.79 14.92 -19.37
C GLY A 55 -0.09 15.39 -18.11
N ALA A 56 0.80 14.58 -17.56
CA ALA A 56 1.56 14.90 -16.35
C ALA A 56 2.46 16.13 -16.50
N LYS A 57 2.99 16.41 -17.71
CA LYS A 57 3.70 17.67 -17.99
C LYS A 57 2.80 18.91 -17.81
N ARG A 58 1.51 18.79 -18.13
CA ARG A 58 0.54 19.88 -17.92
C ARG A 58 0.14 20.01 -16.45
N GLU A 59 0.03 18.87 -15.74
CA GLU A 59 -0.31 18.82 -14.32
C GLU A 59 0.85 19.32 -13.43
N GLY A 60 2.08 18.99 -13.76
CA GLY A 60 3.31 19.48 -13.12
C GLY A 60 3.56 18.98 -11.71
N GLN A 61 2.62 18.26 -11.08
CA GLN A 61 2.75 17.76 -9.71
C GLN A 61 1.89 16.52 -9.46
N VAL A 62 2.19 15.85 -8.33
CA VAL A 62 1.38 14.77 -7.76
C VAL A 62 1.56 14.75 -6.25
N VAL A 63 0.50 14.44 -5.51
CA VAL A 63 0.51 14.37 -4.04
C VAL A 63 0.20 12.95 -3.57
N ILE A 64 1.11 12.38 -2.78
CA ILE A 64 0.90 11.09 -2.13
C ILE A 64 0.88 11.23 -0.62
N TYR A 65 -0.12 10.62 0.02
CA TYR A 65 -0.12 10.37 1.46
C TYR A 65 0.33 8.93 1.68
N ALA A 66 1.44 8.72 2.39
CA ALA A 66 2.08 7.42 2.47
C ALA A 66 2.55 7.06 3.88
N ALA A 67 2.42 5.77 4.24
CA ALA A 67 2.98 5.22 5.46
C ALA A 67 4.47 4.83 5.32
N LEU A 68 5.03 4.91 4.12
CA LEU A 68 6.45 4.64 3.85
C LEU A 68 7.35 5.53 4.71
N ILE A 69 8.37 4.94 5.34
CA ILE A 69 9.32 5.68 6.17
C ILE A 69 10.11 6.65 5.28
N GLN A 70 10.07 7.95 5.66
CA GLN A 70 10.53 9.04 4.82
C GLN A 70 11.96 8.85 4.29
N ASN A 71 12.95 8.66 5.16
CA ASN A 71 14.34 8.57 4.75
C ASN A 71 14.73 7.19 4.20
N GLN A 72 14.00 6.15 4.59
CA GLN A 72 14.30 4.76 4.23
C GLN A 72 13.76 4.41 2.83
N ALA A 73 12.55 4.84 2.50
CA ALA A 73 11.87 4.43 1.28
C ALA A 73 11.28 5.60 0.49
N MET A 74 10.53 6.53 1.14
CA MET A 74 9.79 7.54 0.40
C MET A 74 10.72 8.51 -0.36
N ARG A 75 11.81 8.95 0.26
CA ARG A 75 12.78 9.82 -0.40
C ARG A 75 13.49 9.11 -1.57
N PRO A 76 14.03 7.88 -1.45
CA PRO A 76 14.55 7.13 -2.59
C PRO A 76 13.53 6.94 -3.73
N ILE A 77 12.26 6.70 -3.43
CA ILE A 77 11.19 6.64 -4.43
C ILE A 77 11.01 8.01 -5.11
N ALA A 78 10.95 9.09 -4.31
CA ALA A 78 10.80 10.45 -4.84
C ALA A 78 11.99 10.87 -5.72
N ASP A 79 13.21 10.54 -5.30
CA ASP A 79 14.44 10.85 -6.05
C ASP A 79 14.47 10.07 -7.38
N GLY A 80 14.12 8.79 -7.37
CA GLY A 80 14.08 7.97 -8.58
C GLY A 80 12.95 8.43 -9.53
N PHE A 81 11.75 8.68 -8.99
CA PHE A 81 10.63 9.23 -9.76
C PHE A 81 10.97 10.57 -10.39
N GLY A 82 11.56 11.49 -9.62
CA GLY A 82 11.98 12.81 -10.11
C GLY A 82 13.08 12.76 -11.17
N LYS A 83 13.98 11.76 -11.12
CA LYS A 83 14.96 11.53 -12.19
C LYS A 83 14.31 11.07 -13.48
N LYS A 84 13.32 10.17 -13.38
CA LYS A 84 12.60 9.63 -14.54
C LYS A 84 11.61 10.65 -15.12
N TYR A 85 10.92 11.42 -14.27
CA TYR A 85 9.90 12.38 -14.65
C TYR A 85 10.17 13.76 -14.04
N PRO A 86 11.24 14.47 -14.47
CA PRO A 86 11.69 15.73 -13.86
C PRO A 86 10.70 16.90 -14.01
N PHE A 87 9.69 16.74 -14.84
CA PHE A 87 8.61 17.69 -15.05
C PHE A 87 7.44 17.53 -14.06
N VAL A 88 7.48 16.52 -13.15
CA VAL A 88 6.47 16.30 -12.11
C VAL A 88 7.08 16.48 -10.73
N LYS A 89 6.57 17.43 -9.95
CA LYS A 89 6.90 17.60 -8.54
C LYS A 89 6.13 16.59 -7.70
N LEU A 90 6.81 15.64 -7.06
CA LEU A 90 6.19 14.74 -6.08
C LEU A 90 6.16 15.39 -4.70
N THR A 91 4.96 15.61 -4.16
CA THR A 91 4.74 16.07 -2.79
C THR A 91 4.30 14.89 -1.93
N THR A 92 4.88 14.75 -0.74
CA THR A 92 4.60 13.62 0.15
C THR A 92 4.15 14.11 1.51
N TRP A 93 3.12 13.47 2.07
CA TRP A 93 2.73 13.61 3.46
C TRP A 93 2.78 12.23 4.13
N ARG A 94 3.50 12.12 5.25
CA ARG A 94 3.70 10.85 5.94
C ARG A 94 2.92 10.81 7.24
N ALA A 95 2.10 9.75 7.42
CA ALA A 95 1.42 9.42 8.66
C ALA A 95 1.24 7.89 8.78
N ASP A 96 0.56 7.42 9.81
CA ASP A 96 0.12 6.02 9.88
C ASP A 96 -1.06 5.79 8.90
N SER A 97 -1.25 4.53 8.48
CA SER A 97 -2.17 4.20 7.38
C SER A 97 -3.59 4.70 7.63
N GLU A 98 -4.10 4.53 8.84
CA GLU A 98 -5.42 4.99 9.26
C GLU A 98 -5.57 6.53 9.15
N ASP A 99 -4.61 7.28 9.67
CA ASP A 99 -4.60 8.76 9.59
C ASP A 99 -4.60 9.25 8.14
N ILE A 100 -3.88 8.54 7.25
CA ILE A 100 -3.79 8.83 5.82
C ILE A 100 -5.18 8.76 5.18
N VAL A 101 -5.89 7.66 5.42
CA VAL A 101 -7.21 7.44 4.83
C VAL A 101 -8.25 8.39 5.44
N GLN A 102 -8.24 8.60 6.75
CA GLN A 102 -9.14 9.53 7.43
C GLN A 102 -8.98 10.96 6.90
N LYS A 103 -7.72 11.42 6.72
CA LYS A 103 -7.43 12.74 6.16
C LYS A 103 -7.95 12.85 4.72
N ALA A 104 -7.61 11.90 3.84
CA ALA A 104 -8.09 11.91 2.46
C ALA A 104 -9.63 11.86 2.38
N ALA A 105 -10.28 11.07 3.24
CA ALA A 105 -11.73 11.00 3.32
C ALA A 105 -12.36 12.34 3.78
N ALA A 106 -11.73 13.03 4.71
CA ALA A 106 -12.18 14.37 5.12
C ALA A 106 -12.08 15.38 3.96
N GLU A 107 -11.01 15.34 3.18
CA GLU A 107 -10.81 16.19 1.99
C GLU A 107 -11.86 15.92 0.91
N VAL A 108 -12.14 14.63 0.61
CA VAL A 108 -13.19 14.25 -0.35
C VAL A 108 -14.56 14.75 0.10
N ARG A 109 -14.92 14.58 1.38
CA ARG A 109 -16.20 15.10 1.93
C ARG A 109 -16.30 16.62 1.89
N ALA A 110 -15.18 17.31 2.05
CA ALA A 110 -15.11 18.77 1.98
C ALA A 110 -15.04 19.32 0.56
N HIS A 111 -15.03 18.45 -0.48
CA HIS A 111 -14.78 18.84 -1.88
C HIS A 111 -13.49 19.64 -2.07
N ASN A 112 -12.47 19.36 -1.25
CA ASN A 112 -11.16 20.01 -1.27
C ASN A 112 -10.06 18.94 -1.24
N VAL A 113 -10.03 18.11 -2.28
CA VAL A 113 -9.10 16.98 -2.41
C VAL A 113 -7.68 17.51 -2.64
N VAL A 114 -6.75 17.06 -1.82
CA VAL A 114 -5.31 17.36 -1.93
C VAL A 114 -4.52 16.13 -2.34
N ALA A 115 -4.84 14.98 -1.76
CA ALA A 115 -4.18 13.73 -2.08
C ALA A 115 -4.64 13.17 -3.42
N ASP A 116 -3.70 12.85 -4.32
CA ASP A 116 -4.00 12.08 -5.54
C ASP A 116 -3.94 10.57 -5.26
N VAL A 117 -3.03 10.16 -4.37
CA VAL A 117 -2.76 8.77 -4.04
C VAL A 117 -2.63 8.60 -2.53
N VAL A 118 -3.18 7.51 -1.99
CA VAL A 118 -2.96 7.05 -0.62
C VAL A 118 -2.24 5.70 -0.63
N GLU A 119 -1.28 5.49 0.29
CA GLU A 119 -0.48 4.27 0.37
C GLU A 119 -0.23 3.87 1.83
N GLY A 120 -0.49 2.61 2.19
CA GLY A 120 -0.22 2.08 3.54
C GLY A 120 -0.71 0.65 3.72
N THR A 121 -0.38 0.04 4.85
CA THR A 121 -0.89 -1.30 5.19
C THR A 121 -2.39 -1.23 5.44
N GLY A 122 -3.18 -1.93 4.60
CA GLY A 122 -4.64 -1.89 4.66
C GLY A 122 -5.28 -0.64 4.03
N ALA A 123 -4.52 0.41 3.72
CA ALA A 123 -5.04 1.71 3.28
C ALA A 123 -5.94 1.61 2.02
N GLY A 124 -5.69 0.65 1.14
CA GLY A 124 -6.51 0.46 -0.06
C GLY A 124 -7.94 0.05 0.27
N GLU A 125 -8.12 -0.92 1.15
CA GLU A 125 -9.46 -1.38 1.54
C GLU A 125 -10.18 -0.36 2.42
N GLU A 126 -9.46 0.26 3.35
CA GLU A 126 -10.00 1.38 4.13
C GLU A 126 -10.47 2.54 3.23
N ALA A 127 -9.74 2.82 2.14
CA ALA A 127 -10.16 3.82 1.14
C ALA A 127 -11.42 3.37 0.36
N VAL A 128 -11.58 2.05 0.12
CA VAL A 128 -12.80 1.48 -0.47
C VAL A 128 -13.98 1.64 0.48
N GLU A 129 -13.84 1.27 1.76
CA GLU A 129 -14.87 1.41 2.78
C GLU A 129 -15.27 2.86 3.03
N ALA A 130 -14.29 3.76 3.04
CA ALA A 130 -14.54 5.21 3.12
C ALA A 130 -15.13 5.80 1.84
N ASN A 131 -15.33 4.99 0.79
CA ASN A 131 -15.85 5.40 -0.52
C ASN A 131 -15.02 6.51 -1.20
N ILE A 132 -13.71 6.51 -0.99
CA ILE A 132 -12.78 7.48 -1.59
C ILE A 132 -11.87 6.88 -2.67
N ALA A 133 -11.80 5.56 -2.79
CA ALA A 133 -11.05 4.89 -3.84
C ALA A 133 -11.82 4.89 -5.17
N GLN A 134 -11.10 5.00 -6.29
CA GLN A 134 -11.64 4.82 -7.64
C GLN A 134 -10.81 3.82 -8.44
N PRO A 135 -11.42 3.13 -9.42
CA PRO A 135 -10.70 2.14 -10.22
C PRO A 135 -9.57 2.78 -11.02
N TYR A 136 -8.46 2.06 -11.13
CA TYR A 136 -7.36 2.42 -12.00
C TYR A 136 -6.66 1.18 -12.56
N TYR A 137 -5.97 1.35 -13.67
CA TYR A 137 -5.22 0.30 -14.33
C TYR A 137 -3.72 0.58 -14.25
N THR A 138 -2.95 -0.42 -13.82
CA THR A 138 -1.49 -0.45 -13.92
C THR A 138 -1.05 -1.80 -14.51
N PRO A 139 -0.17 -1.80 -15.53
CA PRO A 139 0.25 -3.04 -16.19
C PRO A 139 0.96 -4.01 -15.24
N ALA A 140 1.68 -3.49 -14.25
CA ALA A 140 2.50 -4.30 -13.33
C ALA A 140 1.69 -5.34 -12.56
N VAL A 141 0.44 -5.02 -12.18
CA VAL A 141 -0.42 -5.93 -11.40
C VAL A 141 -0.67 -7.26 -12.11
N ALA A 142 -0.60 -7.30 -13.44
CA ALA A 142 -0.78 -8.55 -14.19
C ALA A 142 0.31 -9.60 -13.87
N GLY A 143 1.51 -9.16 -13.47
CA GLY A 143 2.63 -10.03 -13.08
C GLY A 143 2.59 -10.50 -11.62
N PHE A 144 1.75 -9.90 -10.76
CA PHE A 144 1.69 -10.26 -9.35
C PHE A 144 0.88 -11.55 -9.10
N ALA A 145 1.12 -12.20 -7.97
CA ALA A 145 0.33 -13.38 -7.60
C ALA A 145 -1.17 -13.05 -7.54
N PRO A 146 -2.06 -13.91 -8.05
CA PRO A 146 -3.50 -13.64 -8.05
C PRO A 146 -4.08 -13.28 -6.68
N ALA A 147 -3.58 -13.90 -5.61
CA ALA A 147 -4.01 -13.63 -4.23
C ALA A 147 -3.76 -12.18 -3.78
N TYR A 148 -2.80 -11.48 -4.41
CA TYR A 148 -2.45 -10.10 -4.05
C TYR A 148 -3.17 -9.06 -4.90
N ARG A 149 -4.01 -9.46 -5.86
CA ARG A 149 -4.70 -8.53 -6.78
C ARG A 149 -6.07 -8.15 -6.26
N ASN A 150 -6.41 -6.89 -6.40
CA ASN A 150 -7.81 -6.45 -6.21
C ASN A 150 -8.59 -6.66 -7.52
N PRO A 151 -9.68 -7.46 -7.51
CA PRO A 151 -10.42 -7.76 -8.73
C PRO A 151 -11.16 -6.55 -9.30
N THR A 152 -11.44 -5.54 -8.50
CA THR A 152 -12.16 -4.32 -8.92
C THR A 152 -11.21 -3.19 -9.35
N GLY A 153 -9.90 -3.36 -9.16
CA GLY A 153 -8.90 -2.34 -9.50
C GLY A 153 -8.92 -1.11 -8.60
N LEU A 154 -9.58 -1.17 -7.44
CA LEU A 154 -9.67 -0.04 -6.50
C LEU A 154 -8.39 0.18 -5.70
N TRP A 155 -7.53 -0.82 -5.62
CA TRP A 155 -6.20 -0.70 -5.05
C TRP A 155 -5.23 -1.70 -5.70
N ALA A 156 -3.93 -1.42 -5.60
CA ALA A 156 -2.85 -2.32 -5.95
C ALA A 156 -1.90 -2.52 -4.77
N PRO A 157 -1.33 -3.73 -4.59
CA PRO A 157 -0.34 -3.97 -3.54
C PRO A 157 0.98 -3.27 -3.90
N THR A 158 1.64 -2.67 -2.92
CA THR A 158 2.94 -1.99 -3.12
C THR A 158 4.10 -2.79 -2.55
N ARG A 159 3.88 -3.49 -1.44
CA ARG A 159 4.87 -4.34 -0.77
C ARG A 159 4.18 -5.37 0.12
N LEU A 160 4.91 -6.43 0.45
CA LEU A 160 4.44 -7.45 1.38
C LEU A 160 5.05 -7.25 2.78
N SER A 161 4.38 -7.79 3.79
CA SER A 161 4.85 -7.87 5.16
C SER A 161 4.63 -9.28 5.68
N TYR A 162 5.71 -9.94 6.09
CA TYR A 162 5.67 -11.24 6.75
C TYR A 162 5.75 -11.08 8.25
N TYR A 163 4.91 -11.81 8.96
CA TYR A 163 4.85 -11.76 10.42
C TYR A 163 5.41 -13.03 11.02
N GLY A 164 6.10 -12.85 12.13
CA GLY A 164 6.72 -13.95 12.88
C GLY A 164 6.96 -13.55 14.32
N THR A 165 7.90 -14.23 14.96
CA THR A 165 8.37 -13.89 16.30
C THR A 165 9.74 -13.23 16.24
N ALA A 166 10.02 -12.30 17.18
CA ALA A 166 11.37 -11.93 17.54
C ALA A 166 11.77 -12.64 18.83
N TYR A 167 13.00 -13.13 18.92
CA TYR A 167 13.50 -13.72 20.14
C TYR A 167 14.89 -13.18 20.48
N ASN A 168 15.15 -13.04 21.79
CA ASN A 168 16.46 -12.62 22.28
C ASN A 168 17.44 -13.82 22.27
N THR A 169 18.53 -13.72 21.52
CA THR A 169 19.50 -14.81 21.32
C THR A 169 20.37 -15.11 22.55
N LYS A 170 20.33 -14.26 23.59
CA LYS A 170 20.97 -14.52 24.89
C LYS A 170 20.04 -15.25 25.87
N LEU A 171 18.71 -15.12 25.68
CA LEU A 171 17.69 -15.72 26.56
C LEU A 171 17.09 -16.99 26.00
N VAL A 172 17.18 -17.20 24.69
CA VAL A 172 16.62 -18.35 23.96
C VAL A 172 17.72 -18.97 23.12
N ALA A 173 18.15 -20.17 23.49
CA ALA A 173 19.12 -20.92 22.71
C ALA A 173 18.55 -21.32 21.34
N PRO A 174 19.35 -21.40 20.27
CA PRO A 174 18.88 -21.67 18.90
C PRO A 174 18.05 -22.96 18.74
N ASP A 175 18.37 -24.00 19.52
CA ASP A 175 17.66 -25.29 19.55
C ASP A 175 16.34 -25.25 20.35
N LYS A 176 16.10 -24.18 21.11
CA LYS A 176 14.90 -23.94 21.94
C LYS A 176 13.93 -22.94 21.34
N VAL A 177 14.26 -22.34 20.19
CA VAL A 177 13.37 -21.37 19.51
C VAL A 177 12.10 -22.08 19.06
N PRO A 178 10.89 -21.61 19.45
CA PRO A 178 9.63 -22.19 18.98
C PRO A 178 9.53 -22.08 17.45
N LYS A 179 9.27 -23.22 16.79
CA LYS A 179 9.16 -23.33 15.33
C LYS A 179 7.71 -23.46 14.86
N SER A 180 6.80 -23.76 15.80
CA SER A 180 5.36 -23.87 15.55
C SER A 180 4.57 -23.09 16.58
N TYR A 181 3.29 -22.85 16.31
CA TYR A 181 2.40 -22.22 17.26
C TYR A 181 2.16 -23.12 18.48
N GLU A 182 2.15 -24.44 18.30
CA GLU A 182 2.00 -25.40 19.39
C GLU A 182 3.16 -25.34 20.38
N GLU A 183 4.39 -25.10 19.92
CA GLU A 183 5.56 -24.96 20.78
C GLU A 183 5.54 -23.70 21.65
N LEU A 184 4.70 -22.71 21.31
CA LEU A 184 4.45 -21.55 22.18
C LEU A 184 3.66 -21.93 23.45
N LEU A 185 3.04 -23.11 23.48
CA LEU A 185 2.30 -23.61 24.62
C LEU A 185 3.21 -24.25 25.70
N ASP A 186 4.51 -24.43 25.41
CA ASP A 186 5.46 -25.00 26.38
C ASP A 186 5.50 -24.12 27.66
N PRO A 187 5.39 -24.72 28.87
CA PRO A 187 5.42 -23.99 30.13
C PRO A 187 6.66 -23.10 30.34
N GLN A 188 7.78 -23.39 29.67
CA GLN A 188 8.99 -22.56 29.74
C GLN A 188 8.78 -21.12 29.26
N TRP A 189 7.75 -20.87 28.41
CA TRP A 189 7.44 -19.56 27.85
C TRP A 189 6.47 -18.74 28.72
N LYS A 190 5.90 -19.33 29.75
CA LYS A 190 4.89 -18.66 30.60
C LYS A 190 5.43 -17.37 31.22
N GLY A 191 4.75 -16.25 30.89
CA GLY A 191 5.13 -14.91 31.34
C GLY A 191 6.40 -14.33 30.67
N ARG A 192 6.97 -15.00 29.66
CA ARG A 192 8.20 -14.59 29.00
C ARG A 192 7.97 -14.09 27.58
N MET A 193 6.73 -14.15 27.11
CA MET A 193 6.32 -13.67 25.80
C MET A 193 5.57 -12.35 25.91
N ALA A 194 5.65 -11.53 24.88
CA ALA A 194 4.88 -10.30 24.75
C ALA A 194 4.30 -10.15 23.34
N TRP A 195 3.19 -9.46 23.21
CA TRP A 195 2.60 -9.05 21.95
C TRP A 195 2.05 -7.63 22.00
N ARG A 196 1.77 -7.08 20.85
CA ARG A 196 1.25 -5.72 20.71
C ARG A 196 -0.27 -5.74 20.57
N ILE A 197 -0.94 -4.86 21.32
CA ILE A 197 -2.38 -4.60 21.23
C ILE A 197 -2.62 -3.21 20.64
N GLY A 198 -3.89 -2.90 20.31
CA GLY A 198 -4.27 -1.57 19.82
C GLY A 198 -3.87 -1.29 18.35
N SER A 199 -3.72 -2.34 17.55
CA SER A 199 -3.48 -2.25 16.11
C SER A 199 -3.96 -3.52 15.42
N ALA A 200 -4.63 -3.38 14.29
CA ALA A 200 -5.12 -4.50 13.47
C ALA A 200 -4.00 -5.50 13.12
N THR A 201 -2.76 -5.04 12.93
CA THR A 201 -1.59 -5.86 12.61
C THR A 201 -0.85 -6.43 13.84
N GLY A 202 -1.35 -6.19 15.05
CA GLY A 202 -0.85 -6.76 16.29
C GLY A 202 -1.51 -8.10 16.61
N THR A 203 -2.00 -8.21 17.86
CA THR A 203 -2.70 -9.41 18.35
C THR A 203 -3.91 -9.80 17.49
N PRO A 204 -4.76 -8.86 16.99
CA PRO A 204 -5.86 -9.23 16.10
C PRO A 204 -5.40 -10.00 14.86
N LEU A 205 -4.30 -9.61 14.22
CA LEU A 205 -3.76 -10.35 13.06
C LEU A 205 -3.27 -11.75 13.44
N PHE A 206 -2.62 -11.92 14.61
CA PHE A 206 -2.20 -13.24 15.09
C PHE A 206 -3.41 -14.17 15.20
N LEU A 207 -4.47 -13.72 15.85
CA LEU A 207 -5.69 -14.50 16.02
C LEU A 207 -6.38 -14.76 14.67
N THR A 208 -6.51 -13.75 13.82
CA THR A 208 -7.10 -13.84 12.48
C THR A 208 -6.36 -14.83 11.61
N ASN A 209 -5.02 -14.81 11.61
CA ASN A 209 -4.20 -15.74 10.85
C ASN A 209 -4.58 -17.19 11.14
N LEU A 210 -4.63 -17.56 12.42
CA LEU A 210 -4.94 -18.93 12.84
C LEU A 210 -6.41 -19.31 12.61
N ARG A 211 -7.34 -18.38 12.80
CA ARG A 211 -8.76 -18.58 12.49
C ARG A 211 -9.01 -18.90 11.02
N ILE A 212 -8.34 -18.18 10.13
CA ILE A 212 -8.44 -18.40 8.67
C ILE A 212 -7.77 -19.73 8.27
N ALA A 213 -6.57 -19.99 8.79
CA ALA A 213 -5.77 -21.14 8.37
C ALA A 213 -6.25 -22.45 8.97
N TRP A 214 -6.68 -22.46 10.23
CA TRP A 214 -7.06 -23.68 10.93
C TRP A 214 -8.57 -23.87 11.08
N GLY A 215 -9.36 -22.83 10.82
CA GLY A 215 -10.79 -22.77 11.11
C GLY A 215 -11.07 -22.35 12.56
N GLU A 216 -12.29 -21.86 12.80
CA GLU A 216 -12.70 -21.25 14.08
C GLU A 216 -12.57 -22.21 15.27
N GLU A 217 -12.99 -23.47 15.10
CA GLU A 217 -13.00 -24.45 16.21
C GLU A 217 -11.57 -24.76 16.70
N LYS A 218 -10.67 -25.15 15.78
CA LYS A 218 -9.28 -25.46 16.12
C LYS A 218 -8.55 -24.24 16.67
N ALA A 219 -8.74 -23.06 16.08
CA ALA A 219 -8.14 -21.84 16.57
C ALA A 219 -8.58 -21.47 17.97
N ARG A 220 -9.89 -21.57 18.27
CA ARG A 220 -10.40 -21.30 19.63
C ARG A 220 -9.85 -22.28 20.67
N ALA A 221 -9.82 -23.57 20.37
CA ALA A 221 -9.22 -24.57 21.23
C ALA A 221 -7.73 -24.31 21.54
N TYR A 222 -7.00 -23.77 20.55
CA TYR A 222 -5.62 -23.33 20.75
C TYR A 222 -5.54 -22.06 21.64
N PHE A 223 -6.39 -21.05 21.38
CA PHE A 223 -6.38 -19.81 22.19
C PHE A 223 -6.73 -20.07 23.65
N ASP A 224 -7.63 -21.02 23.92
CA ASP A 224 -7.96 -21.45 25.28
C ASP A 224 -6.77 -22.05 26.06
N LYS A 225 -5.82 -22.65 25.34
CA LYS A 225 -4.55 -23.11 25.95
C LYS A 225 -3.53 -21.96 26.01
N LEU A 226 -3.48 -21.12 24.97
CA LEU A 226 -2.49 -20.04 24.87
C LEU A 226 -2.66 -18.98 25.97
N LYS A 227 -3.89 -18.71 26.44
CA LYS A 227 -4.13 -17.77 27.54
C LYS A 227 -3.36 -18.13 28.83
N ASP A 228 -3.09 -19.42 29.06
CA ASP A 228 -2.36 -19.89 30.25
C ASP A 228 -0.87 -19.53 30.22
N GLN A 229 -0.36 -19.11 29.03
CA GLN A 229 1.00 -18.62 28.90
C GLN A 229 1.21 -17.22 29.47
N LYS A 230 0.14 -16.50 29.84
CA LYS A 230 0.21 -15.16 30.46
C LYS A 230 1.09 -14.21 29.63
N ILE A 231 0.77 -14.11 28.34
CA ILE A 231 1.49 -13.25 27.39
C ILE A 231 1.33 -11.80 27.84
N VAL A 232 2.43 -11.07 27.91
CA VAL A 232 2.43 -9.68 28.36
C VAL A 232 1.88 -8.77 27.26
N ASN A 233 0.92 -7.92 27.63
CA ASN A 233 0.34 -6.92 26.75
C ASN A 233 1.23 -5.67 26.71
N PHE A 234 1.97 -5.49 25.64
CA PHE A 234 2.88 -4.35 25.47
C PHE A 234 2.16 -3.01 25.31
N GLY A 235 0.84 -3.01 25.06
CA GLY A 235 0.07 -1.80 24.80
C GLY A 235 0.12 -1.33 23.35
N ALA A 236 -0.18 -0.05 23.12
CA ALA A 236 -0.28 0.57 21.79
C ALA A 236 1.08 1.02 21.21
N GLY A 237 2.20 0.58 21.73
CA GLY A 237 3.52 0.87 21.19
C GLY A 237 3.75 0.25 19.82
N SER A 238 4.72 0.77 19.05
CA SER A 238 5.04 0.23 17.73
C SER A 238 5.63 -1.19 17.80
N ALA A 239 5.47 -1.97 16.73
CA ALA A 239 6.13 -3.28 16.61
C ALA A 239 7.66 -3.17 16.75
N ARG A 240 8.24 -2.05 16.29
CA ARG A 240 9.67 -1.76 16.43
C ARG A 240 10.07 -1.62 17.90
N THR A 241 9.30 -0.86 18.69
CA THR A 241 9.57 -0.66 20.11
C THR A 241 9.49 -1.97 20.88
N LEU A 242 8.56 -2.88 20.53
CA LEU A 242 8.49 -4.21 21.15
C LEU A 242 9.75 -5.04 20.84
N VAL A 243 10.28 -4.97 19.61
CA VAL A 243 11.57 -5.62 19.27
C VAL A 243 12.71 -5.05 20.10
N ASP A 244 12.74 -3.72 20.35
CA ASP A 244 13.77 -3.09 21.18
C ASP A 244 13.69 -3.57 22.63
N ARG A 245 12.51 -3.88 23.17
CA ARG A 245 12.34 -4.51 24.50
C ARG A 245 12.85 -5.95 24.54
N VAL A 246 12.64 -6.71 23.44
CA VAL A 246 13.25 -8.05 23.31
C VAL A 246 14.77 -7.95 23.28
N ILE A 247 15.35 -6.99 22.53
CA ILE A 247 16.79 -6.75 22.48
C ILE A 247 17.34 -6.43 23.87
N ALA A 248 16.63 -5.62 24.65
CA ALA A 248 16.99 -5.27 26.02
C ALA A 248 16.88 -6.45 27.02
N GLY A 249 16.23 -7.56 26.63
CA GLY A 249 16.03 -8.73 27.47
C GLY A 249 14.83 -8.65 28.44
N GLU A 250 13.93 -7.68 28.24
CA GLU A 250 12.70 -7.56 29.03
C GLU A 250 11.74 -8.73 28.73
N TYR A 251 11.70 -9.15 27.46
CA TYR A 251 10.95 -10.32 27.00
C TYR A 251 11.86 -11.29 26.27
N ALA A 252 11.63 -12.60 26.44
CA ALA A 252 12.35 -13.61 25.68
C ALA A 252 11.90 -13.65 24.22
N ILE A 253 10.58 -13.49 23.98
CA ILE A 253 9.95 -13.60 22.67
C ILE A 253 8.89 -12.49 22.50
N ALA A 254 8.88 -11.84 21.35
CA ALA A 254 7.75 -11.02 20.88
C ALA A 254 6.98 -11.77 19.80
N LEU A 255 5.66 -11.82 19.92
CA LEU A 255 4.77 -12.49 18.97
C LEU A 255 4.22 -11.51 17.95
N ASN A 256 3.98 -12.02 16.74
CA ASN A 256 3.32 -11.32 15.63
C ASN A 256 3.89 -9.92 15.36
N ILE A 257 5.18 -9.86 15.15
CA ILE A 257 5.88 -8.65 14.73
C ILE A 257 6.28 -8.75 13.24
N PHE A 258 6.57 -7.62 12.62
CA PHE A 258 7.18 -7.61 11.30
C PHE A 258 8.52 -8.35 11.35
N ALA A 259 8.60 -9.53 10.72
CA ALA A 259 9.74 -10.43 10.86
C ALA A 259 11.07 -9.85 10.36
N HIS A 260 11.06 -8.80 9.53
CA HIS A 260 12.27 -8.09 9.11
C HIS A 260 12.87 -7.19 10.21
N HIS A 261 12.08 -6.67 11.13
CA HIS A 261 12.58 -5.77 12.19
C HIS A 261 13.71 -6.40 13.05
N PRO A 262 13.56 -7.63 13.58
CA PRO A 262 14.67 -8.26 14.32
C PRO A 262 15.88 -8.55 13.44
N LEU A 263 15.70 -8.91 12.16
CA LEU A 263 16.82 -9.19 11.24
C LEU A 263 17.64 -7.93 10.93
N ILE A 264 16.97 -6.78 10.73
CA ILE A 264 17.63 -5.48 10.59
C ILE A 264 18.47 -5.14 11.82
N SER A 265 17.96 -5.42 13.02
CA SER A 265 18.69 -5.19 14.27
C SER A 265 19.84 -6.16 14.46
N LYS A 266 19.63 -7.44 14.10
CA LYS A 266 20.68 -8.47 14.08
C LYS A 266 21.85 -8.09 13.19
N ALA A 267 21.57 -7.56 11.99
CA ALA A 267 22.59 -7.09 11.06
C ALA A 267 23.46 -5.95 11.65
N LYS A 268 22.93 -5.23 12.65
CA LYS A 268 23.64 -4.19 13.41
C LYS A 268 24.27 -4.71 14.72
N GLY A 269 24.30 -6.03 14.92
CA GLY A 269 24.92 -6.68 16.09
C GLY A 269 24.01 -6.83 17.31
N ALA A 270 22.70 -6.53 17.20
CA ALA A 270 21.78 -6.70 18.32
C ALA A 270 21.55 -8.20 18.63
N PRO A 271 21.37 -8.59 19.92
CA PRO A 271 21.15 -9.97 20.33
C PRO A 271 19.69 -10.41 20.10
N VAL A 272 19.26 -10.38 18.84
CA VAL A 272 17.90 -10.72 18.44
C VAL A 272 17.91 -11.46 17.11
N ASN A 273 16.91 -12.31 16.88
CA ASN A 273 16.69 -12.98 15.61
C ASN A 273 15.18 -13.14 15.37
N ALA A 274 14.80 -13.54 14.17
CA ALA A 274 13.43 -13.82 13.76
C ALA A 274 13.18 -15.32 13.60
N GLN A 275 11.94 -15.74 13.83
CA GLN A 275 11.41 -17.03 13.45
C GLN A 275 10.02 -16.85 12.83
N VAL A 276 9.81 -17.42 11.65
CA VAL A 276 8.47 -17.57 11.05
C VAL A 276 7.89 -18.94 11.39
N MET A 277 6.58 -19.03 11.50
CA MET A 277 5.88 -20.25 11.91
C MET A 277 4.77 -20.57 10.88
N ASP A 278 4.40 -21.85 10.80
CA ASP A 278 3.35 -22.36 9.92
C ASP A 278 1.94 -22.17 10.51
N PRO A 279 1.06 -21.41 9.84
CA PRO A 279 1.27 -20.61 8.64
C PRO A 279 1.86 -19.22 8.94
N VAL A 280 2.66 -18.71 8.00
CA VAL A 280 3.15 -17.32 8.08
C VAL A 280 2.02 -16.36 7.74
N ALA A 281 1.63 -15.51 8.69
CA ALA A 281 0.74 -14.40 8.38
C ALA A 281 1.43 -13.42 7.43
N THR A 282 0.78 -13.12 6.31
CA THR A 282 1.27 -12.14 5.33
C THR A 282 0.19 -11.10 5.07
N THR A 283 0.58 -9.83 5.06
CA THR A 283 -0.28 -8.73 4.62
C THR A 283 0.39 -7.95 3.49
N ALA A 284 -0.39 -7.12 2.80
CA ALA A 284 0.13 -6.15 1.84
C ALA A 284 -0.08 -4.72 2.32
N ALA A 285 0.89 -3.86 2.07
CA ALA A 285 0.58 -2.45 1.93
C ALA A 285 -0.02 -2.24 0.54
N THR A 286 -0.97 -1.36 0.45
CA THR A 286 -1.77 -1.13 -0.76
C THR A 286 -1.83 0.35 -1.08
N MET A 287 -2.04 0.65 -2.35
CA MET A 287 -2.13 2.00 -2.87
C MET A 287 -3.47 2.16 -3.59
N SER A 288 -4.19 3.24 -3.32
CA SER A 288 -5.42 3.64 -4.02
C SER A 288 -5.29 5.03 -4.61
N VAL A 289 -6.00 5.25 -5.71
CA VAL A 289 -6.19 6.56 -6.32
C VAL A 289 -7.43 7.20 -5.74
N VAL A 290 -7.33 8.46 -5.28
CA VAL A 290 -8.39 9.15 -4.53
C VAL A 290 -9.42 9.75 -5.49
N LYS A 291 -10.70 9.59 -5.19
CA LYS A 291 -11.81 10.23 -5.94
C LYS A 291 -11.69 11.75 -5.91
N GLY A 292 -11.85 12.36 -7.07
CA GLY A 292 -11.76 13.82 -7.20
C GLY A 292 -10.32 14.34 -7.23
N LEU A 293 -9.32 13.48 -7.44
CA LEU A 293 -7.91 13.88 -7.62
C LEU A 293 -7.76 14.94 -8.71
N HIS A 294 -6.71 15.76 -8.58
CA HIS A 294 -6.43 16.84 -9.53
C HIS A 294 -5.38 16.50 -10.59
N HIS A 295 -4.57 15.45 -10.37
CA HIS A 295 -3.43 15.13 -11.21
C HIS A 295 -3.48 13.66 -11.69
N PRO A 296 -4.50 13.25 -12.48
CA PRO A 296 -4.72 11.85 -12.83
C PRO A 296 -3.59 11.23 -13.65
N HIS A 297 -2.96 11.99 -14.57
CA HIS A 297 -1.84 11.47 -15.36
C HIS A 297 -0.59 11.26 -14.51
N ALA A 298 -0.25 12.24 -13.66
CA ALA A 298 0.90 12.17 -12.77
C ALA A 298 0.72 11.11 -11.68
N ALA A 299 -0.52 10.93 -11.17
CA ALA A 299 -0.87 9.85 -10.24
C ALA A 299 -0.63 8.47 -10.87
N MET A 300 -1.02 8.28 -12.14
CA MET A 300 -0.78 7.02 -12.84
C MET A 300 0.70 6.78 -13.13
N LEU A 301 1.48 7.81 -13.49
CA LEU A 301 2.94 7.68 -13.62
C LEU A 301 3.59 7.28 -12.30
N LEU A 302 3.13 7.86 -11.17
CA LEU A 302 3.64 7.51 -9.85
C LEU A 302 3.27 6.07 -9.47
N ALA A 303 2.02 5.65 -9.73
CA ALA A 303 1.58 4.28 -9.49
C ALA A 303 2.40 3.27 -10.31
N ASP A 304 2.55 3.51 -11.60
CA ASP A 304 3.36 2.66 -12.49
C ASP A 304 4.83 2.63 -12.06
N TYR A 305 5.38 3.76 -11.60
CA TYR A 305 6.75 3.83 -11.11
C TYR A 305 6.96 3.02 -9.84
N ILE A 306 6.13 3.19 -8.81
CA ILE A 306 6.23 2.44 -7.55
C ILE A 306 6.13 0.93 -7.80
N LEU A 307 5.27 0.52 -8.73
CA LEU A 307 5.03 -0.90 -9.06
C LEU A 307 5.99 -1.44 -10.14
N SER A 308 6.83 -0.60 -10.75
CA SER A 308 7.86 -1.05 -11.70
C SER A 308 8.98 -1.81 -11.01
N LYS A 309 9.77 -2.57 -11.79
CA LYS A 309 10.99 -3.24 -11.27
C LYS A 309 11.95 -2.25 -10.59
N GLU A 310 12.04 -1.01 -11.08
CA GLU A 310 12.87 0.04 -10.47
C GLU A 310 12.34 0.44 -9.09
N GLY A 311 11.05 0.78 -9.00
CA GLY A 311 10.39 1.14 -7.73
C GLY A 311 10.41 -0.01 -6.72
N GLN A 312 10.11 -1.22 -7.15
CA GLN A 312 10.18 -2.43 -6.34
C GLN A 312 11.62 -2.72 -5.87
N GLY A 313 12.62 -2.47 -6.72
CA GLY A 313 14.03 -2.56 -6.35
C GLY A 313 14.44 -1.51 -5.30
N ILE A 314 13.87 -0.31 -5.32
CA ILE A 314 14.06 0.69 -4.27
C ILE A 314 13.45 0.21 -2.96
N LEU A 315 12.22 -0.33 -2.98
CA LEU A 315 11.57 -0.89 -1.79
C LEU A 315 12.37 -2.07 -1.21
N ALA A 316 12.90 -2.96 -2.06
CA ALA A 316 13.77 -4.04 -1.61
C ALA A 316 15.01 -3.51 -0.88
N ARG A 317 15.72 -2.53 -1.46
CA ARG A 317 16.89 -1.90 -0.80
C ARG A 317 16.54 -1.16 0.48
N ALA A 318 15.29 -0.70 0.58
CA ALA A 318 14.72 -0.10 1.78
C ALA A 318 14.23 -1.13 2.82
N GLU A 319 14.66 -2.40 2.69
CA GLU A 319 14.36 -3.50 3.62
C GLU A 319 12.86 -3.89 3.66
N TYR A 320 12.11 -3.58 2.58
CA TYR A 320 10.76 -4.07 2.37
C TYR A 320 10.75 -5.30 1.44
N PHE A 321 9.63 -6.04 1.45
CA PHE A 321 9.46 -7.18 0.54
C PHE A 321 8.71 -6.75 -0.70
N PRO A 322 9.34 -6.83 -1.88
CA PRO A 322 8.68 -6.55 -3.15
C PRO A 322 7.46 -7.45 -3.37
N VAL A 323 6.44 -6.90 -4.02
CA VAL A 323 5.30 -7.67 -4.49
C VAL A 323 5.57 -8.27 -5.88
N ASP A 324 6.50 -7.67 -6.63
CA ASP A 324 6.96 -8.19 -7.93
C ASP A 324 7.82 -9.45 -7.69
N PRO A 325 7.40 -10.64 -8.20
CA PRO A 325 8.13 -11.89 -7.98
C PRO A 325 9.52 -11.94 -8.64
N ASP A 326 9.77 -11.05 -9.60
CA ASP A 326 11.06 -10.95 -10.30
C ASP A 326 12.07 -10.06 -9.54
N VAL A 327 11.64 -9.38 -8.47
CA VAL A 327 12.51 -8.54 -7.66
C VAL A 327 12.82 -9.25 -6.34
N ALA A 328 14.06 -9.67 -6.17
CA ALA A 328 14.49 -10.38 -4.96
C ALA A 328 14.54 -9.44 -3.74
N PRO A 329 14.14 -9.91 -2.56
CA PRO A 329 14.39 -9.21 -1.30
C PRO A 329 15.89 -9.19 -1.00
N LEU A 330 16.31 -8.35 -0.03
CA LEU A 330 17.70 -8.37 0.45
C LEU A 330 18.07 -9.77 0.97
N PRO A 331 19.28 -10.29 0.67
CA PRO A 331 19.70 -11.63 1.12
C PRO A 331 19.57 -11.84 2.63
N ALA A 332 19.82 -10.80 3.44
CA ALA A 332 19.65 -10.85 4.90
C ALA A 332 18.20 -11.10 5.35
N LEU A 333 17.22 -10.77 4.51
CA LEU A 333 15.79 -10.96 4.79
C LEU A 333 15.21 -12.23 4.14
N ALA A 334 15.95 -12.87 3.25
CA ALA A 334 15.49 -14.08 2.55
C ALA A 334 15.00 -15.20 3.50
N PRO A 335 15.64 -15.46 4.67
CA PRO A 335 15.23 -16.55 5.55
C PRO A 335 13.81 -16.47 6.12
N ILE A 336 13.16 -15.29 6.08
CA ILE A 336 11.79 -15.12 6.56
C ILE A 336 10.75 -15.01 5.44
N VAL A 337 11.17 -15.11 4.19
CA VAL A 337 10.25 -15.21 3.04
C VAL A 337 9.66 -16.62 3.03
N PRO A 338 8.32 -16.81 3.11
CA PRO A 338 7.69 -18.11 3.31
C PRO A 338 8.16 -19.17 2.31
N LYS A 339 8.20 -18.83 1.03
CA LYS A 339 8.68 -19.72 -0.04
C LYS A 339 10.13 -20.18 0.15
N ILE A 340 11.01 -19.31 0.66
CA ILE A 340 12.42 -19.62 0.91
C ILE A 340 12.58 -20.39 2.22
N ALA A 341 11.81 -20.01 3.24
CA ALA A 341 11.78 -20.69 4.53
C ALA A 341 11.15 -22.08 4.48
N GLY A 342 10.46 -22.43 3.38
CA GLY A 342 9.74 -23.70 3.24
C GLY A 342 8.50 -23.78 4.14
N VAL A 343 7.88 -22.66 4.48
CA VAL A 343 6.75 -22.57 5.39
C VAL A 343 5.53 -22.04 4.63
N PRO A 344 4.33 -22.65 4.80
CA PRO A 344 3.12 -22.17 4.16
C PRO A 344 2.80 -20.72 4.50
N GLU A 345 2.39 -19.96 3.49
CA GLU A 345 1.92 -18.60 3.62
C GLU A 345 0.40 -18.56 3.77
N ASN A 346 -0.10 -17.75 4.71
CA ASN A 346 -1.51 -17.37 4.77
C ASN A 346 -1.62 -15.86 4.51
N PHE A 347 -2.04 -15.50 3.29
CA PHE A 347 -2.27 -14.11 2.95
C PHE A 347 -3.58 -13.62 3.56
N VAL A 348 -3.43 -12.76 4.57
CA VAL A 348 -4.52 -11.99 5.16
C VAL A 348 -4.60 -10.67 4.41
N GLY A 349 -5.34 -10.70 3.29
CA GLY A 349 -5.56 -9.51 2.47
C GLY A 349 -6.29 -8.41 3.25
N PRO A 350 -6.30 -7.18 2.71
CA PRO A 350 -6.95 -6.04 3.38
C PRO A 350 -8.42 -6.31 3.73
N ASP A 351 -9.18 -6.94 2.83
CA ASP A 351 -10.57 -7.37 3.02
C ASP A 351 -10.76 -8.30 4.23
N LYS A 352 -9.87 -9.28 4.38
CA LYS A 352 -9.91 -10.21 5.51
C LYS A 352 -9.45 -9.52 6.80
N LEU A 353 -8.43 -8.69 6.72
CA LEU A 353 -7.94 -7.95 7.87
C LEU A 353 -9.09 -7.13 8.50
N ILE A 354 -9.79 -6.33 7.71
CA ILE A 354 -10.93 -5.53 8.16
C ILE A 354 -12.05 -6.44 8.67
N LYS A 355 -12.47 -7.44 7.90
CA LYS A 355 -13.57 -8.34 8.27
C LYS A 355 -13.37 -9.03 9.62
N TYR A 356 -12.14 -9.39 9.96
CA TYR A 356 -11.85 -10.20 11.15
C TYR A 356 -11.31 -9.39 12.34
N THR A 357 -10.87 -8.14 12.16
CA THR A 357 -10.20 -7.36 13.22
C THR A 357 -11.07 -7.25 14.47
N ASP A 358 -12.30 -6.75 14.35
CA ASP A 358 -13.17 -6.52 15.52
C ASP A 358 -13.47 -7.82 16.25
N SER A 359 -13.82 -8.88 15.53
CA SER A 359 -14.11 -10.19 16.14
C SER A 359 -12.87 -10.85 16.75
N SER A 360 -11.68 -10.57 16.25
CA SER A 360 -10.41 -11.02 16.85
C SER A 360 -10.05 -10.19 18.06
N GLU A 361 -10.33 -8.88 18.07
CA GLU A 361 -10.19 -8.03 19.24
C GLU A 361 -11.14 -8.49 20.36
N ASP A 362 -12.39 -8.85 20.04
CA ASP A 362 -13.34 -9.42 20.99
C ASP A 362 -12.82 -10.72 21.64
N ILE A 363 -12.19 -11.59 20.85
CA ILE A 363 -11.56 -12.82 21.37
C ILE A 363 -10.42 -12.45 22.32
N TYR A 364 -9.56 -11.49 21.91
CA TYR A 364 -8.49 -11.01 22.76
C TYR A 364 -9.02 -10.48 24.10
N GLN A 365 -10.02 -9.60 24.08
CA GLN A 365 -10.61 -9.01 25.30
C GLN A 365 -11.18 -10.07 26.24
N LYS A 366 -11.77 -11.15 25.71
CA LYS A 366 -12.39 -12.23 26.50
C LYS A 366 -11.38 -13.21 27.10
N LEU A 367 -10.28 -13.50 26.40
CA LEU A 367 -9.36 -14.57 26.77
C LEU A 367 -8.03 -14.11 27.38
N PHE A 368 -7.56 -12.92 27.01
CA PHE A 368 -6.17 -12.50 27.30
C PHE A 368 -6.06 -11.21 28.13
N ARG A 369 -7.17 -10.53 28.38
CA ARG A 369 -7.22 -9.31 29.20
C ARG A 369 -7.65 -9.59 30.68
#